data_56f93f83f3843f91225ec5b10e73938b
#
_entry.id   56f93f83f3843f91225ec5b10e73938b
#
_cell.length_a   1.000
_cell.length_b   1.000
_cell.length_c   1.000
_cell.angle_alpha   90.00
_cell.angle_beta   90.00
_cell.angle_gamma   90.00
#
_symmetry.space_group_name_H-M   'P 1'
#
loop_
_entity.id
_entity.type
_entity.pdbx_description
1 polymer ?
#
loop_
_entity_poly.entity_id
_entity_poly.type
_entity_poly.pdbx_seq_one_letter_code
_entity_poly.pdbx_strand_id
1 'polypeptide(L)'
;GIEPFTGQQYPDEAGSSLEEKLWLRSWTNETYLWYDEVDDNNPANYSVLGYFDQLKTTATTPSGTPKDNFHFYQPTDEYNELTQSGVASGYGFDWEFVRNTSPRELVVRFAEPGSPADLAGIPRGASVKLVNGIDFVNTNSSTDIDALNDALFPADNGTTTSFVFELVNGDELAVDVTSADVQVSPVQHVQVLDTPAGRTGYFQFNTFIRTAQYDLIDAFDGFIDENVTELVIDLRYNGGGLLSLASQLSYMVAGPAQTNNAYFETLQFNDKSPNRDPVTGNVIQ
;
A
#
# COMPACT_ATOMS: atom_id res chain seq x y z
N GLY A 1 -18.76 9.26 -13.49
CA GLY A 1 -17.58 10.13 -13.60
C GLY A 1 -17.86 11.33 -14.50
N ILE A 2 -16.92 12.29 -14.53
CA ILE A 2 -16.98 13.49 -15.37
C ILE A 2 -15.79 13.46 -16.32
N GLU A 3 -16.05 13.69 -17.60
CA GLU A 3 -15.01 13.78 -18.61
C GLU A 3 -14.16 15.05 -18.36
N PRO A 4 -12.83 14.91 -18.17
CA PRO A 4 -11.98 15.98 -17.63
C PRO A 4 -11.77 17.16 -18.58
N PHE A 5 -11.94 16.96 -19.90
CA PHE A 5 -11.71 18.02 -20.90
C PHE A 5 -12.98 18.80 -21.27
N THR A 6 -14.13 18.14 -21.26
CA THR A 6 -15.42 18.75 -21.62
C THR A 6 -16.30 19.08 -20.43
N GLY A 7 -16.03 18.47 -19.27
CA GLY A 7 -16.86 18.59 -18.07
C GLY A 7 -18.23 17.89 -18.19
N GLN A 8 -18.43 17.06 -19.18
CA GLN A 8 -19.66 16.29 -19.35
C GLN A 8 -19.64 15.04 -18.49
N GLN A 9 -20.79 14.65 -17.98
CA GLN A 9 -20.94 13.40 -17.27
C GLN A 9 -20.85 12.22 -18.24
N TYR A 10 -20.01 11.23 -17.94
CA TYR A 10 -20.03 9.96 -18.64
C TYR A 10 -21.37 9.25 -18.42
N PRO A 11 -21.91 8.56 -19.43
CA PRO A 11 -23.07 7.71 -19.23
C PRO A 11 -22.71 6.62 -18.21
N ASP A 12 -23.60 6.41 -17.24
CA ASP A 12 -23.47 5.36 -16.22
C ASP A 12 -24.23 4.12 -16.70
N GLU A 13 -23.67 3.45 -17.70
CA GLU A 13 -24.24 2.25 -18.31
C GLU A 13 -23.32 1.05 -18.06
N ALA A 14 -23.92 -0.08 -17.70
CA ALA A 14 -23.19 -1.33 -17.52
C ALA A 14 -22.67 -1.83 -18.88
N GLY A 15 -21.35 -2.00 -18.99
CA GLY A 15 -20.67 -2.57 -20.15
C GLY A 15 -20.50 -4.09 -20.07
N SER A 16 -20.18 -4.71 -21.19
CA SER A 16 -19.70 -6.08 -21.24
C SER A 16 -18.22 -6.18 -20.86
N SER A 17 -17.76 -7.37 -20.47
CA SER A 17 -16.32 -7.61 -20.22
C SER A 17 -15.42 -7.27 -21.41
N LEU A 18 -15.93 -7.29 -22.63
CA LEU A 18 -15.15 -6.86 -23.80
C LEU A 18 -15.04 -5.34 -23.84
N GLU A 19 -16.12 -4.62 -23.59
CA GLU A 19 -16.11 -3.15 -23.54
C GLU A 19 -15.22 -2.64 -22.43
N GLU A 20 -15.23 -3.27 -21.26
CA GLU A 20 -14.30 -2.96 -20.16
C GLU A 20 -12.83 -3.14 -20.59
N LYS A 21 -12.49 -4.24 -21.24
CA LYS A 21 -11.13 -4.46 -21.76
C LYS A 21 -10.74 -3.47 -22.85
N LEU A 22 -11.67 -3.07 -23.72
CA LEU A 22 -11.43 -2.03 -24.73
C LEU A 22 -11.26 -0.65 -24.10
N TRP A 23 -11.98 -0.38 -23.01
CA TRP A 23 -11.77 0.83 -22.21
C TRP A 23 -10.38 0.84 -21.57
N LEU A 24 -9.98 -0.25 -20.89
CA LEU A 24 -8.63 -0.42 -20.32
C LEU A 24 -7.54 -0.17 -21.37
N ARG A 25 -7.69 -0.77 -22.56
CA ARG A 25 -6.75 -0.56 -23.67
C ARG A 25 -6.65 0.90 -24.07
N SER A 26 -7.79 1.57 -24.25
CA SER A 26 -7.83 2.98 -24.63
C SER A 26 -7.23 3.86 -23.54
N TRP A 27 -7.57 3.60 -22.29
CA TRP A 27 -7.07 4.30 -21.13
C TRP A 27 -5.54 4.16 -21.00
N THR A 28 -5.02 2.94 -21.08
CA THR A 28 -3.56 2.69 -21.09
C THR A 28 -2.87 3.41 -22.23
N ASN A 29 -3.41 3.31 -23.45
CA ASN A 29 -2.83 4.00 -24.60
C ASN A 29 -2.81 5.53 -24.43
N GLU A 30 -3.77 6.11 -23.74
CA GLU A 30 -3.85 7.56 -23.51
C GLU A 30 -3.00 8.02 -22.33
N THR A 31 -2.99 7.30 -21.23
CA THR A 31 -2.46 7.79 -19.95
C THR A 31 -1.14 7.15 -19.51
N TYR A 32 -0.86 5.91 -19.92
CA TYR A 32 0.32 5.18 -19.45
C TYR A 32 1.61 5.79 -20.00
N LEU A 33 2.61 5.98 -19.13
CA LEU A 33 3.85 6.67 -19.49
C LEU A 33 4.61 5.97 -20.63
N TRP A 34 4.59 4.64 -20.61
CA TRP A 34 5.29 3.80 -21.61
C TRP A 34 4.29 3.10 -22.54
N TYR A 35 3.24 3.78 -22.97
CA TYR A 35 2.17 3.22 -23.80
C TYR A 35 2.67 2.62 -25.12
N ASP A 36 3.76 3.16 -25.67
CA ASP A 36 4.40 2.73 -26.90
C ASP A 36 5.25 1.47 -26.75
N GLU A 37 5.50 1.03 -25.52
CA GLU A 37 6.18 -0.23 -25.18
C GLU A 37 5.19 -1.38 -24.88
N VAL A 38 3.88 -1.13 -24.89
CA VAL A 38 2.85 -2.12 -24.61
C VAL A 38 2.44 -2.87 -25.89
N ASP A 39 2.52 -4.20 -25.85
CA ASP A 39 2.09 -5.04 -26.95
C ASP A 39 0.57 -4.94 -27.17
N ASP A 40 0.15 -4.77 -28.43
CA ASP A 40 -1.26 -4.70 -28.79
C ASP A 40 -1.92 -6.08 -28.86
N ASN A 41 -2.12 -6.69 -27.69
CA ASN A 41 -2.76 -7.99 -27.53
C ASN A 41 -4.27 -7.91 -27.78
N ASN A 42 -4.85 -8.98 -28.39
CA ASN A 42 -6.29 -9.04 -28.59
C ASN A 42 -7.03 -9.26 -27.25
N PRO A 43 -7.88 -8.27 -26.81
CA PRO A 43 -8.58 -8.36 -25.54
C PRO A 43 -9.55 -9.56 -25.43
N ALA A 44 -10.02 -10.10 -26.55
CA ALA A 44 -10.92 -11.26 -26.56
C ALA A 44 -10.28 -12.53 -25.98
N ASN A 45 -8.95 -12.61 -25.93
CA ASN A 45 -8.22 -13.81 -25.49
C ASN A 45 -8.01 -13.89 -23.97
N TYR A 46 -8.43 -12.87 -23.22
CA TYR A 46 -8.12 -12.73 -21.79
C TYR A 46 -9.37 -12.48 -20.96
N SER A 47 -9.32 -12.82 -19.68
CA SER A 47 -10.22 -12.24 -18.67
C SER A 47 -9.94 -10.73 -18.53
N VAL A 48 -10.79 -9.97 -17.81
CA VAL A 48 -10.57 -8.52 -17.58
C VAL A 48 -9.23 -8.30 -16.87
N LEU A 49 -9.01 -8.96 -15.74
CA LEU A 49 -7.78 -8.83 -14.96
C LEU A 49 -6.56 -9.37 -15.72
N GLY A 50 -6.71 -10.53 -16.40
CA GLY A 50 -5.63 -11.07 -17.24
C GLY A 50 -5.27 -10.17 -18.42
N TYR A 51 -6.22 -9.35 -18.92
CA TYR A 51 -5.93 -8.34 -19.94
C TYR A 51 -5.23 -7.12 -19.34
N PHE A 52 -5.67 -6.68 -18.16
CA PHE A 52 -4.99 -5.61 -17.42
C PHE A 52 -3.50 -5.92 -17.22
N ASP A 53 -3.16 -7.15 -16.84
CA ASP A 53 -1.77 -7.59 -16.67
C ASP A 53 -0.93 -7.52 -17.97
N GLN A 54 -1.56 -7.51 -19.14
CA GLN A 54 -0.87 -7.35 -20.43
C GLN A 54 -0.62 -5.87 -20.78
N LEU A 55 -1.26 -4.94 -20.11
CA LEU A 55 -1.24 -3.49 -20.43
C LEU A 55 -0.10 -2.75 -19.74
N LYS A 56 1.05 -3.38 -19.60
CA LYS A 56 2.26 -2.76 -19.03
C LYS A 56 3.51 -3.08 -19.84
N THR A 57 4.52 -2.23 -19.71
CA THR A 57 5.84 -2.51 -20.31
C THR A 57 6.52 -3.70 -19.63
N THR A 58 7.18 -4.53 -20.42
CA THR A 58 8.07 -5.60 -19.94
C THR A 58 9.54 -5.17 -19.91
N ALA A 59 9.82 -3.92 -20.30
CA ALA A 59 11.18 -3.40 -20.35
C ALA A 59 11.77 -3.24 -18.94
N THR A 60 13.09 -3.26 -18.88
CA THR A 60 13.87 -3.09 -17.66
C THR A 60 14.67 -1.79 -17.67
N THR A 61 15.00 -1.30 -16.50
CA THR A 61 15.95 -0.20 -16.31
C THR A 61 17.38 -0.66 -16.65
N PRO A 62 18.35 0.25 -16.78
CA PRO A 62 19.76 -0.11 -16.98
C PRO A 62 20.34 -1.00 -15.86
N SER A 63 19.75 -0.98 -14.66
CA SER A 63 20.13 -1.87 -13.55
C SER A 63 19.50 -3.27 -13.64
N GLY A 64 18.61 -3.52 -14.62
CA GLY A 64 17.95 -4.81 -14.82
C GLY A 64 16.64 -4.98 -14.01
N THR A 65 16.19 -3.96 -13.28
CA THR A 65 14.89 -3.99 -12.60
C THR A 65 13.75 -3.66 -13.58
N PRO A 66 12.55 -4.22 -13.43
CA PRO A 66 11.40 -3.82 -14.24
C PRO A 66 11.19 -2.29 -14.22
N LYS A 67 10.83 -1.68 -15.34
CA LYS A 67 10.48 -0.25 -15.38
C LYS A 67 9.19 0.03 -14.61
N ASP A 68 8.20 -0.84 -14.75
CA ASP A 68 6.92 -0.74 -14.07
C ASP A 68 6.83 -1.76 -12.93
N ASN A 69 6.77 -1.24 -11.69
CA ASN A 69 6.55 -2.00 -10.46
C ASN A 69 5.25 -1.60 -9.76
N PHE A 70 4.41 -0.75 -10.40
CA PHE A 70 3.23 -0.14 -9.79
C PHE A 70 1.93 -0.51 -10.50
N HIS A 71 1.97 -1.47 -11.41
CA HIS A 71 0.81 -1.95 -12.16
C HIS A 71 0.02 -2.94 -11.31
N PHE A 72 -0.94 -2.46 -10.57
CA PHE A 72 -1.79 -3.26 -9.68
C PHE A 72 -3.25 -2.79 -9.74
N TYR A 73 -4.15 -3.61 -9.25
CA TYR A 73 -5.57 -3.28 -9.06
C TYR A 73 -6.03 -3.72 -7.68
N GLN A 74 -7.07 -3.10 -7.19
CA GLN A 74 -7.77 -3.49 -5.96
C GLN A 74 -9.23 -3.06 -6.03
N PRO A 75 -10.14 -3.67 -5.23
CA PRO A 75 -11.53 -3.24 -5.14
C PRO A 75 -11.64 -1.78 -4.71
N THR A 76 -12.51 -1.02 -5.38
CA THR A 76 -12.66 0.42 -5.14
C THR A 76 -13.13 0.72 -3.71
N ASP A 77 -14.03 -0.09 -3.17
CA ASP A 77 -14.57 0.11 -1.83
C ASP A 77 -13.46 -0.08 -0.77
N GLU A 78 -12.66 -1.13 -0.87
CA GLU A 78 -11.49 -1.37 0.00
C GLU A 78 -10.48 -0.21 -0.09
N TYR A 79 -10.21 0.27 -1.31
CA TYR A 79 -9.34 1.43 -1.51
C TYR A 79 -9.88 2.67 -0.81
N ASN A 80 -11.17 2.95 -0.93
CA ASN A 80 -11.80 4.10 -0.32
C ASN A 80 -11.84 3.98 1.21
N GLU A 81 -12.17 2.81 1.75
CA GLU A 81 -12.16 2.57 3.19
C GLU A 81 -10.78 2.79 3.78
N LEU A 82 -9.77 2.19 3.20
CA LEU A 82 -8.39 2.35 3.66
C LEU A 82 -7.92 3.82 3.54
N THR A 83 -8.06 4.43 2.36
CA THR A 83 -7.45 5.74 2.09
C THR A 83 -8.17 6.90 2.75
N GLN A 84 -9.50 6.81 2.96
CA GLN A 84 -10.31 7.88 3.51
C GLN A 84 -10.66 7.69 4.97
N SER A 85 -11.00 6.48 5.39
CA SER A 85 -11.42 6.14 6.75
C SER A 85 -10.29 5.50 7.57
N GLY A 86 -9.25 5.00 6.91
CA GLY A 86 -8.15 4.28 7.54
C GLY A 86 -8.59 2.93 8.10
N VAL A 87 -9.62 2.31 7.52
CA VAL A 87 -10.11 1.00 7.93
C VAL A 87 -9.69 -0.06 6.91
N ALA A 88 -9.21 -1.19 7.39
CA ALA A 88 -8.91 -2.37 6.59
C ALA A 88 -9.55 -3.60 7.24
N SER A 89 -10.16 -4.47 6.42
CA SER A 89 -10.65 -5.75 6.88
C SER A 89 -9.50 -6.76 7.03
N GLY A 90 -9.49 -7.54 8.11
CA GLY A 90 -8.50 -8.59 8.32
C GLY A 90 -8.10 -8.79 9.77
N TYR A 91 -6.93 -9.35 9.99
CA TYR A 91 -6.41 -9.62 11.34
C TYR A 91 -5.62 -8.44 11.92
N GLY A 92 -5.20 -7.48 11.08
CA GLY A 92 -4.34 -6.37 11.46
C GLY A 92 -2.85 -6.70 11.44
N PHE A 93 -2.46 -7.74 10.73
CA PHE A 93 -1.05 -8.00 10.44
C PHE A 93 -0.56 -7.14 9.30
N ASP A 94 0.66 -6.66 9.42
CA ASP A 94 1.49 -6.24 8.32
C ASP A 94 2.54 -7.32 8.03
N TRP A 95 2.52 -7.86 6.80
CA TRP A 95 3.28 -9.04 6.40
C TRP A 95 4.50 -8.70 5.55
N GLU A 96 5.56 -9.51 5.70
CA GLU A 96 6.69 -9.53 4.76
C GLU A 96 6.90 -10.93 4.21
N PHE A 97 6.73 -11.09 2.90
CA PHE A 97 7.16 -12.28 2.19
C PHE A 97 8.65 -12.21 1.92
N VAL A 98 9.45 -12.73 2.83
CA VAL A 98 10.91 -12.86 2.64
C VAL A 98 11.19 -13.82 1.49
N ARG A 99 10.34 -14.86 1.36
CA ARG A 99 10.38 -15.82 0.27
C ARG A 99 8.98 -16.38 -0.03
N ASN A 100 8.54 -16.21 -1.27
CA ASN A 100 7.21 -16.62 -1.71
C ASN A 100 7.14 -18.02 -2.35
N THR A 101 8.28 -18.69 -2.52
CA THR A 101 8.39 -20.07 -3.02
C THR A 101 8.95 -20.98 -1.93
N SER A 102 8.58 -22.28 -1.96
CA SER A 102 9.03 -23.27 -0.98
C SER A 102 10.56 -23.45 -0.97
N PRO A 103 11.17 -23.48 0.23
CA PRO A 103 10.59 -23.24 1.54
C PRO A 103 10.21 -21.76 1.73
N ARG A 104 8.88 -21.49 1.93
CA ARG A 104 8.36 -20.12 2.06
C ARG A 104 8.72 -19.53 3.41
N GLU A 105 8.79 -18.20 3.42
CA GLU A 105 9.04 -17.44 4.64
C GLU A 105 8.17 -16.18 4.64
N LEU A 106 7.22 -16.13 5.58
CA LEU A 106 6.33 -15.00 5.82
C LEU A 106 6.51 -14.56 7.26
N VAL A 107 6.81 -13.27 7.45
CA VAL A 107 7.15 -12.71 8.75
C VAL A 107 6.22 -11.55 9.08
N VAL A 108 5.81 -11.44 10.35
CA VAL A 108 5.07 -10.29 10.87
C VAL A 108 6.02 -9.09 10.99
N ARG A 109 5.80 -8.03 10.22
CA ARG A 109 6.53 -6.75 10.37
C ARG A 109 6.06 -6.01 11.62
N PHE A 110 4.75 -5.92 11.79
CA PHE A 110 4.06 -5.44 12.99
C PHE A 110 2.59 -5.88 12.99
N ALA A 111 1.92 -5.70 14.10
CA ALA A 111 0.46 -5.76 14.20
C ALA A 111 -0.09 -4.36 14.46
N GLU A 112 -1.21 -4.02 13.82
CA GLU A 112 -1.89 -2.75 14.06
C GLU A 112 -2.37 -2.66 15.51
N PRO A 113 -2.11 -1.56 16.22
CA PRO A 113 -2.51 -1.40 17.61
C PRO A 113 -4.00 -1.64 17.84
N GLY A 114 -4.34 -2.48 18.79
CA GLY A 114 -5.72 -2.87 19.11
C GLY A 114 -6.38 -3.83 18.14
N SER A 115 -5.68 -4.27 17.11
CA SER A 115 -6.18 -5.27 16.15
C SER A 115 -6.30 -6.66 16.76
N PRO A 116 -7.03 -7.61 16.11
CA PRO A 116 -7.05 -9.00 16.53
C PRO A 116 -5.65 -9.62 16.70
N ALA A 117 -4.71 -9.29 15.82
CA ALA A 117 -3.32 -9.77 15.89
C ALA A 117 -2.56 -9.22 17.10
N ASP A 118 -2.71 -7.92 17.39
CA ASP A 118 -2.12 -7.28 18.58
C ASP A 118 -2.70 -7.84 19.87
N LEU A 119 -4.03 -7.98 19.96
CA LEU A 119 -4.71 -8.56 21.11
C LEU A 119 -4.36 -10.04 21.34
N ALA A 120 -4.02 -10.76 20.27
CA ALA A 120 -3.51 -12.14 20.36
C ALA A 120 -2.03 -12.20 20.79
N GLY A 121 -1.37 -11.07 20.94
CA GLY A 121 0.01 -10.97 21.43
C GLY A 121 1.06 -11.47 20.46
N ILE A 122 0.80 -11.41 19.14
CA ILE A 122 1.72 -11.88 18.12
C ILE A 122 2.80 -10.81 17.89
N PRO A 123 4.08 -11.10 18.19
CA PRO A 123 5.12 -10.10 18.15
C PRO A 123 5.68 -9.89 16.74
N ARG A 124 6.29 -8.74 16.54
CA ARG A 124 7.13 -8.47 15.38
C ARG A 124 8.23 -9.54 15.25
N GLY A 125 8.46 -10.02 14.02
CA GLY A 125 9.47 -11.02 13.69
C GLY A 125 8.96 -12.46 13.85
N ALA A 126 7.70 -12.68 14.26
CA ALA A 126 7.09 -14.00 14.27
C ALA A 126 6.98 -14.53 12.83
N SER A 127 7.43 -15.75 12.57
CA SER A 127 7.43 -16.41 11.26
C SER A 127 6.33 -17.46 11.18
N VAL A 128 5.52 -17.43 10.14
CA VAL A 128 4.41 -18.35 9.92
C VAL A 128 4.93 -19.76 9.63
N LYS A 129 4.44 -20.76 10.36
CA LYS A 129 4.75 -22.18 10.15
C LYS A 129 3.54 -22.96 9.65
N LEU A 130 2.42 -22.88 10.37
CA LEU A 130 1.17 -23.52 9.98
C LEU A 130 0.05 -22.51 9.93
N VAL A 131 -0.87 -22.68 8.98
CA VAL A 131 -2.13 -21.95 8.88
C VAL A 131 -3.26 -22.96 8.71
N ASN A 132 -4.20 -23.02 9.63
CA ASN A 132 -5.27 -24.04 9.68
C ASN A 132 -4.73 -25.49 9.56
N GLY A 133 -3.54 -25.73 10.14
CA GLY A 133 -2.86 -27.03 10.10
C GLY A 133 -2.12 -27.33 8.79
N ILE A 134 -2.16 -26.47 7.79
CA ILE A 134 -1.43 -26.61 6.54
C ILE A 134 0.01 -26.12 6.75
N ASP A 135 1.00 -26.89 6.29
CA ASP A 135 2.42 -26.49 6.29
C ASP A 135 2.65 -25.35 5.30
N PHE A 136 2.69 -24.12 5.83
CA PHE A 136 2.92 -22.93 5.02
C PHE A 136 4.29 -22.95 4.33
N VAL A 137 5.31 -23.45 5.04
CA VAL A 137 6.70 -23.38 4.60
C VAL A 137 6.95 -24.28 3.38
N ASN A 138 6.42 -25.50 3.41
CA ASN A 138 6.87 -26.54 2.46
C ASN A 138 5.82 -26.99 1.44
N THR A 139 4.51 -26.75 1.68
CA THR A 139 3.48 -27.21 0.73
C THR A 139 3.69 -26.64 -0.67
N ASN A 140 3.51 -27.51 -1.70
CA ASN A 140 3.47 -27.13 -3.11
C ASN A 140 2.16 -27.59 -3.77
N SER A 141 1.19 -28.06 -2.98
CA SER A 141 -0.15 -28.40 -3.43
C SER A 141 -0.89 -27.11 -3.80
N SER A 142 -1.43 -27.02 -5.02
CA SER A 142 -2.22 -25.86 -5.44
C SER A 142 -3.45 -25.65 -4.55
N THR A 143 -4.12 -26.73 -4.16
CA THR A 143 -5.27 -26.67 -3.25
C THR A 143 -4.89 -26.10 -1.89
N ASP A 144 -3.73 -26.48 -1.33
CA ASP A 144 -3.26 -25.94 -0.06
C ASP A 144 -2.87 -24.46 -0.21
N ILE A 145 -2.25 -24.08 -1.34
CA ILE A 145 -1.88 -22.68 -1.61
C ILE A 145 -3.12 -21.79 -1.70
N ASP A 146 -4.18 -22.24 -2.37
CA ASP A 146 -5.45 -21.54 -2.44
C ASP A 146 -6.05 -21.38 -1.03
N ALA A 147 -6.09 -22.46 -0.24
CA ALA A 147 -6.58 -22.42 1.14
C ALA A 147 -5.73 -21.52 2.07
N LEU A 148 -4.39 -21.47 1.86
CA LEU A 148 -3.50 -20.56 2.59
C LEU A 148 -3.77 -19.10 2.23
N ASN A 149 -3.99 -18.78 0.96
CA ASN A 149 -4.32 -17.43 0.52
C ASN A 149 -5.65 -16.96 1.12
N ASP A 150 -6.70 -17.79 1.05
CA ASP A 150 -8.00 -17.48 1.65
C ASP A 150 -7.92 -17.28 3.16
N ALA A 151 -7.08 -18.06 3.84
CA ALA A 151 -6.90 -17.97 5.29
C ALA A 151 -6.04 -16.78 5.72
N LEU A 152 -5.01 -16.42 4.95
CA LEU A 152 -4.14 -15.27 5.26
C LEU A 152 -4.81 -13.92 4.94
N PHE A 153 -5.67 -13.90 3.92
CA PHE A 153 -6.34 -12.70 3.42
C PHE A 153 -7.85 -12.93 3.33
N PRO A 154 -8.54 -13.07 4.48
CA PRO A 154 -9.97 -13.35 4.49
C PRO A 154 -10.76 -12.21 3.84
N ALA A 155 -11.69 -12.58 2.95
CA ALA A 155 -12.58 -11.62 2.30
C ALA A 155 -13.64 -11.06 3.26
N ASP A 156 -14.02 -11.84 4.29
CA ASP A 156 -15.08 -11.49 5.22
C ASP A 156 -14.56 -11.33 6.66
N ASN A 157 -15.15 -10.38 7.38
CA ASN A 157 -14.95 -10.26 8.82
C ASN A 157 -15.59 -11.43 9.57
N GLY A 158 -15.01 -11.78 10.73
CA GLY A 158 -15.46 -12.89 11.55
C GLY A 158 -14.88 -14.25 11.15
N THR A 159 -13.98 -14.29 10.17
CA THR A 159 -13.25 -15.51 9.80
C THR A 159 -12.18 -15.80 10.83
N THR A 160 -12.25 -16.98 11.47
CA THR A 160 -11.25 -17.43 12.44
C THR A 160 -10.24 -18.35 11.78
N THR A 161 -8.96 -18.01 11.92
CA THR A 161 -7.84 -18.80 11.39
C THR A 161 -6.88 -19.19 12.53
N SER A 162 -6.50 -20.46 12.53
CA SER A 162 -5.51 -21.01 13.47
C SER A 162 -4.11 -20.84 12.90
N PHE A 163 -3.26 -20.14 13.61
CA PHE A 163 -1.86 -19.92 13.25
C PHE A 163 -0.91 -20.64 14.18
N VAL A 164 0.19 -21.13 13.65
CA VAL A 164 1.38 -21.50 14.43
C VAL A 164 2.55 -20.67 13.91
N PHE A 165 3.12 -19.86 14.78
CA PHE A 165 4.30 -19.05 14.51
C PHE A 165 5.54 -19.63 15.20
N GLU A 166 6.70 -19.44 14.59
CA GLU A 166 7.99 -19.51 15.26
C GLU A 166 8.40 -18.08 15.65
N LEU A 167 8.69 -17.89 16.94
CA LEU A 167 9.14 -16.61 17.47
C LEU A 167 10.65 -16.44 17.27
N VAL A 168 11.13 -15.20 17.42
CA VAL A 168 12.56 -14.86 17.24
C VAL A 168 13.47 -15.63 18.20
N ASN A 169 12.97 -16.02 19.38
CA ASN A 169 13.70 -16.82 20.36
C ASN A 169 13.66 -18.34 20.08
N GLY A 170 12.96 -18.76 19.02
CA GLY A 170 12.79 -20.16 18.64
C GLY A 170 11.61 -20.88 19.29
N ASP A 171 10.83 -20.21 20.15
CA ASP A 171 9.61 -20.78 20.70
C ASP A 171 8.48 -20.82 19.67
N GLU A 172 7.53 -21.71 19.84
CA GLU A 172 6.30 -21.75 19.03
C GLU A 172 5.16 -21.03 19.76
N LEU A 173 4.38 -20.27 18.99
CA LEU A 173 3.13 -19.65 19.43
C LEU A 173 1.98 -20.17 18.57
N ALA A 174 1.09 -20.95 19.15
CA ALA A 174 -0.15 -21.40 18.51
C ALA A 174 -1.32 -20.52 19.00
N VAL A 175 -2.08 -19.94 18.06
CA VAL A 175 -3.13 -18.96 18.37
C VAL A 175 -4.19 -18.92 17.28
N ASP A 176 -5.46 -18.75 17.69
CA ASP A 176 -6.57 -18.47 16.80
C ASP A 176 -6.79 -16.95 16.72
N VAL A 177 -6.91 -16.42 15.50
CA VAL A 177 -7.17 -15.01 15.27
C VAL A 177 -8.42 -14.87 14.41
N THR A 178 -9.34 -13.99 14.81
CA THR A 178 -10.59 -13.74 14.07
C THR A 178 -10.51 -12.38 13.38
N SER A 179 -10.75 -12.36 12.08
CA SER A 179 -10.72 -11.13 11.27
C SER A 179 -11.81 -10.15 11.69
N ALA A 180 -11.51 -8.87 11.60
CA ALA A 180 -12.42 -7.76 11.94
C ALA A 180 -12.07 -6.52 11.11
N ASP A 181 -12.89 -5.47 11.22
CA ASP A 181 -12.48 -4.14 10.79
C ASP A 181 -11.37 -3.63 11.70
N VAL A 182 -10.24 -3.28 11.11
CA VAL A 182 -9.04 -2.82 11.80
C VAL A 182 -8.81 -1.35 11.45
N GLN A 183 -8.73 -0.51 12.48
CA GLN A 183 -8.29 0.87 12.28
C GLN A 183 -6.78 0.88 12.07
N VAL A 184 -6.35 1.30 10.88
CA VAL A 184 -4.94 1.48 10.56
C VAL A 184 -4.41 2.71 11.26
N SER A 185 -3.27 2.57 11.93
CA SER A 185 -2.56 3.64 12.63
C SER A 185 -1.33 4.06 11.80
N PRO A 186 -1.44 5.10 10.97
CA PRO A 186 -0.34 5.48 10.06
C PRO A 186 0.91 5.95 10.79
N VAL A 187 0.75 6.62 11.94
CA VAL A 187 1.83 7.14 12.78
C VAL A 187 1.87 6.34 14.08
N GLN A 188 2.98 5.66 14.32
CA GLN A 188 3.16 4.80 15.49
C GLN A 188 4.45 5.13 16.25
N HIS A 189 4.54 4.67 17.49
CA HIS A 189 5.74 4.77 18.32
C HIS A 189 6.27 6.20 18.48
N VAL A 190 5.37 7.21 18.55
CA VAL A 190 5.76 8.60 18.78
C VAL A 190 6.41 8.73 20.15
N GLN A 191 7.66 9.22 20.19
CA GLN A 191 8.42 9.36 21.42
C GLN A 191 9.48 10.44 21.31
N VAL A 192 9.88 11.00 22.46
CA VAL A 192 11.02 11.91 22.57
C VAL A 192 12.15 11.22 23.32
N LEU A 193 13.33 11.24 22.72
CA LEU A 193 14.54 10.60 23.23
C LEU A 193 15.60 11.65 23.54
N ASP A 194 16.23 11.54 24.70
CA ASP A 194 17.45 12.31 25.00
C ASP A 194 18.64 11.60 24.40
N THR A 195 19.30 12.23 23.42
CA THR A 195 20.45 11.71 22.72
C THR A 195 21.66 12.63 22.84
N PRO A 196 22.87 12.19 22.52
CA PRO A 196 24.04 13.06 22.47
C PRO A 196 23.89 14.24 21.47
N ALA A 197 23.01 14.14 20.48
CA ALA A 197 22.72 15.20 19.52
C ALA A 197 21.68 16.21 20.02
N GLY A 198 20.99 15.90 21.12
CA GLY A 198 19.91 16.71 21.69
C GLY A 198 18.62 15.93 21.88
N ARG A 199 17.53 16.63 22.16
CA ARG A 199 16.19 16.03 22.23
C ARG A 199 15.74 15.64 20.84
N THR A 200 15.57 14.35 20.62
CA THR A 200 15.25 13.75 19.33
C THR A 200 13.82 13.22 19.35
N GLY A 201 12.97 13.73 18.48
CA GLY A 201 11.66 13.14 18.19
C GLY A 201 11.84 11.90 17.31
N TYR A 202 11.09 10.86 17.61
CA TYR A 202 11.01 9.65 16.81
C TYR A 202 9.57 9.27 16.55
N PHE A 203 9.24 8.86 15.34
CA PHE A 203 8.01 8.14 15.04
C PHE A 203 8.20 7.20 13.85
N GLN A 204 7.42 6.12 13.83
CA GLN A 204 7.29 5.23 12.69
C GLN A 204 6.10 5.69 11.85
N PHE A 205 6.29 5.81 10.54
CA PHE A 205 5.26 6.26 9.61
C PHE A 205 5.05 5.25 8.49
N ASN A 206 3.90 4.58 8.50
CA ASN A 206 3.65 3.38 7.71
C ASN A 206 2.94 3.64 6.38
N THR A 207 2.08 4.68 6.30
CA THR A 207 1.29 4.92 5.09
C THR A 207 0.78 6.36 5.01
N PHE A 208 0.69 6.89 3.78
CA PHE A 208 0.18 8.23 3.49
C PHE A 208 -1.32 8.20 3.20
N ILE A 209 -2.15 7.79 4.15
CA ILE A 209 -3.62 7.83 4.08
C ILE A 209 -4.17 9.09 4.74
N ARG A 210 -5.42 9.46 4.45
CA ARG A 210 -6.00 10.73 4.89
C ARG A 210 -5.96 10.94 6.41
N THR A 211 -6.17 9.88 7.19
CA THR A 211 -6.14 9.93 8.65
C THR A 211 -4.77 10.33 9.20
N ALA A 212 -3.68 10.02 8.49
CA ALA A 212 -2.32 10.40 8.88
C ALA A 212 -2.10 11.91 9.04
N GLN A 213 -2.94 12.74 8.41
CA GLN A 213 -2.80 14.20 8.52
C GLN A 213 -2.88 14.69 9.97
N TYR A 214 -3.86 14.19 10.72
CA TYR A 214 -4.06 14.60 12.11
C TYR A 214 -3.00 13.98 13.02
N ASP A 215 -2.69 12.70 12.83
CA ASP A 215 -1.66 12.01 13.61
C ASP A 215 -0.27 12.67 13.46
N LEU A 216 0.06 13.12 12.24
CA LEU A 216 1.30 13.89 12.01
C LEU A 216 1.27 15.23 12.70
N ILE A 217 0.16 15.98 12.65
CA ILE A 217 0.02 17.26 13.33
C ILE A 217 0.22 17.07 14.83
N ASP A 218 -0.48 16.11 15.43
CA ASP A 218 -0.40 15.83 16.86
C ASP A 218 1.03 15.42 17.28
N ALA A 219 1.71 14.60 16.48
CA ALA A 219 3.09 14.21 16.73
C ALA A 219 4.05 15.42 16.70
N PHE A 220 3.93 16.28 15.68
CA PHE A 220 4.79 17.46 15.55
C PHE A 220 4.49 18.53 16.62
N ASP A 221 3.23 18.74 16.99
CA ASP A 221 2.86 19.63 18.10
C ASP A 221 3.48 19.14 19.41
N GLY A 222 3.41 17.84 19.69
CA GLY A 222 4.09 17.23 20.84
C GLY A 222 5.61 17.42 20.81
N PHE A 223 6.24 17.31 19.64
CA PHE A 223 7.69 17.55 19.50
C PHE A 223 8.07 19.03 19.74
N ILE A 224 7.23 19.96 19.29
CA ILE A 224 7.41 21.40 19.54
C ILE A 224 7.31 21.71 21.04
N ASP A 225 6.28 21.19 21.72
CA ASP A 225 6.08 21.38 23.16
C ASP A 225 7.24 20.84 23.99
N GLU A 226 7.83 19.73 23.54
CA GLU A 226 8.97 19.08 24.18
C GLU A 226 10.34 19.69 23.78
N ASN A 227 10.35 20.74 22.95
CA ASN A 227 11.55 21.41 22.44
C ASN A 227 12.52 20.43 21.73
N VAL A 228 11.97 19.56 20.89
CA VAL A 228 12.74 18.63 20.04
C VAL A 228 13.55 19.45 19.03
N THR A 229 14.83 19.08 18.87
CA THR A 229 15.76 19.73 17.94
C THR A 229 16.22 18.83 16.80
N GLU A 230 16.05 17.53 16.95
CA GLU A 230 16.41 16.52 15.97
C GLU A 230 15.23 15.60 15.71
N LEU A 231 15.12 15.02 14.52
CA LEU A 231 14.01 14.16 14.14
C LEU A 231 14.48 12.89 13.46
N VAL A 232 13.89 11.77 13.85
CA VAL A 232 14.01 10.47 13.18
C VAL A 232 12.63 10.02 12.73
N ILE A 233 12.44 9.89 11.43
CA ILE A 233 11.25 9.32 10.81
C ILE A 233 11.57 7.93 10.30
N ASP A 234 10.91 6.92 10.85
CA ASP A 234 11.08 5.53 10.43
C ASP A 234 10.08 5.19 9.31
N LEU A 235 10.58 5.12 8.09
CA LEU A 235 9.81 4.79 6.89
C LEU A 235 10.01 3.35 6.41
N ARG A 236 10.61 2.47 7.22
CA ARG A 236 10.96 1.09 6.79
C ARG A 236 9.77 0.30 6.27
N TYR A 237 8.57 0.57 6.76
CA TYR A 237 7.33 -0.12 6.38
C TYR A 237 6.40 0.74 5.54
N ASN A 238 6.84 1.93 5.13
CA ASN A 238 6.00 2.84 4.37
C ASN A 238 5.88 2.40 2.91
N GLY A 239 4.67 2.09 2.49
CA GLY A 239 4.33 1.70 1.12
C GLY A 239 3.97 2.87 0.19
N GLY A 240 3.94 4.11 0.70
CA GLY A 240 3.50 5.29 -0.06
C GLY A 240 2.08 5.73 0.28
N GLY A 241 1.37 6.32 -0.69
CA GLY A 241 -0.01 6.79 -0.59
C GLY A 241 -0.20 8.20 -1.17
N LEU A 242 -0.92 9.07 -0.48
CA LEU A 242 -1.32 10.39 -0.98
C LEU A 242 -0.12 11.36 -1.06
N LEU A 243 0.19 11.85 -2.26
CA LEU A 243 1.25 12.83 -2.52
C LEU A 243 1.06 14.14 -1.74
N SER A 244 -0.18 14.57 -1.53
CA SER A 244 -0.48 15.75 -0.72
C SER A 244 0.01 15.64 0.71
N LEU A 245 -0.06 14.43 1.31
CA LEU A 245 0.48 14.18 2.65
C LEU A 245 2.01 14.07 2.66
N ALA A 246 2.61 13.53 1.59
CA ALA A 246 4.06 13.54 1.44
C ALA A 246 4.61 14.96 1.36
N SER A 247 3.92 15.83 0.62
CA SER A 247 4.22 17.28 0.57
C SER A 247 4.05 17.94 1.94
N GLN A 248 2.96 17.65 2.64
CA GLN A 248 2.71 18.16 3.98
C GLN A 248 3.82 17.75 4.98
N LEU A 249 4.15 16.45 5.03
CA LEU A 249 5.23 15.96 5.89
C LEU A 249 6.56 16.62 5.57
N SER A 250 6.89 16.76 4.29
CA SER A 250 8.12 17.44 3.85
C SER A 250 8.16 18.91 4.29
N TYR A 251 7.02 19.61 4.22
CA TYR A 251 6.89 20.97 4.75
C TYR A 251 7.08 21.01 6.27
N MET A 252 6.46 20.10 7.02
CA MET A 252 6.57 20.04 8.48
C MET A 252 8.02 19.79 8.92
N VAL A 253 8.75 18.96 8.19
CA VAL A 253 10.17 18.64 8.47
C VAL A 253 11.09 19.81 8.11
N ALA A 254 10.94 20.37 6.91
CA ALA A 254 11.86 21.38 6.39
C ALA A 254 11.55 22.80 6.87
N GLY A 255 10.30 23.07 7.19
CA GLY A 255 9.80 24.37 7.63
C GLY A 255 9.69 25.42 6.51
N PRO A 256 9.03 26.56 6.81
CA PRO A 256 8.70 27.57 5.80
C PRO A 256 9.93 28.24 5.18
N ALA A 257 11.04 28.34 5.91
CA ALA A 257 12.25 28.98 5.40
C ALA A 257 12.87 28.23 4.21
N GLN A 258 12.74 26.90 4.18
CA GLN A 258 13.32 26.03 3.14
C GLN A 258 12.31 25.75 2.00
N THR A 259 11.01 25.83 2.29
CA THR A 259 9.96 25.43 1.35
C THR A 259 9.27 26.59 0.64
N ASN A 260 9.52 27.84 1.06
CA ASN A 260 8.91 29.01 0.46
C ASN A 260 9.26 29.15 -1.04
N ASN A 261 8.25 29.10 -1.91
CA ASN A 261 8.36 29.07 -3.36
C ASN A 261 9.16 27.87 -3.93
N ALA A 262 9.31 26.79 -3.16
CA ALA A 262 9.88 25.54 -3.65
C ALA A 262 8.79 24.64 -4.22
N TYR A 263 9.09 23.93 -5.30
CA TYR A 263 8.24 22.84 -5.77
C TYR A 263 8.58 21.58 -4.97
N PHE A 264 7.56 20.86 -4.51
CA PHE A 264 7.73 19.54 -3.89
C PHE A 264 8.03 18.49 -4.97
N GLU A 265 7.27 18.55 -6.08
CA GLU A 265 7.37 17.63 -7.20
C GLU A 265 6.92 18.29 -8.49
N THR A 266 7.25 17.67 -9.62
CA THR A 266 6.71 18.00 -10.93
C THR A 266 6.17 16.72 -11.55
N LEU A 267 4.89 16.71 -11.90
CA LEU A 267 4.26 15.60 -12.60
C LEU A 267 4.69 15.58 -14.06
N GLN A 268 5.05 14.43 -14.57
CA GLN A 268 5.36 14.21 -15.98
C GLN A 268 4.45 13.10 -16.51
N PHE A 269 3.76 13.39 -17.60
CA PHE A 269 2.94 12.45 -18.34
C PHE A 269 3.61 12.06 -19.66
N ASN A 270 2.96 11.22 -20.46
CA ASN A 270 3.45 10.85 -21.77
C ASN A 270 3.33 12.02 -22.78
N ASP A 271 3.85 11.84 -23.99
CA ASP A 271 3.90 12.85 -25.04
C ASP A 271 2.53 13.25 -25.61
N LYS A 272 1.46 12.48 -25.32
CA LYS A 272 0.08 12.84 -25.69
C LYS A 272 -0.51 13.89 -24.76
N SER A 273 -0.03 13.98 -23.53
CA SER A 273 -0.49 14.92 -22.50
C SER A 273 0.66 15.72 -21.87
N PRO A 274 1.48 16.44 -22.67
CA PRO A 274 2.72 17.05 -22.17
C PRO A 274 2.49 18.20 -21.17
N ASN A 275 1.31 18.82 -21.19
CA ASN A 275 1.01 20.04 -20.41
C ASN A 275 -0.27 19.90 -19.56
N ARG A 276 -0.83 18.73 -19.47
CA ARG A 276 -2.10 18.52 -18.79
C ARG A 276 -2.18 17.11 -18.23
N ASP A 277 -2.67 17.00 -17.01
CA ASP A 277 -3.02 15.73 -16.41
C ASP A 277 -4.17 15.07 -17.20
N PRO A 278 -3.96 13.92 -17.83
CA PRO A 278 -4.98 13.25 -18.65
C PRO A 278 -6.15 12.70 -17.82
N VAL A 279 -5.99 12.57 -16.50
CA VAL A 279 -7.03 12.03 -15.60
C VAL A 279 -7.92 13.13 -15.05
N THR A 280 -7.34 14.24 -14.61
CA THR A 280 -8.07 15.34 -13.98
C THR A 280 -8.37 16.49 -14.95
N GLY A 281 -7.69 16.56 -16.08
CA GLY A 281 -7.76 17.68 -17.03
C GLY A 281 -7.04 18.94 -16.59
N ASN A 282 -6.41 18.94 -15.42
CA ASN A 282 -5.70 20.11 -14.89
C ASN A 282 -4.42 20.41 -15.67
N VAL A 283 -4.14 21.69 -15.86
CA VAL A 283 -2.87 22.13 -16.48
C VAL A 283 -1.73 21.84 -15.51
N ILE A 284 -0.66 21.23 -16.02
CA ILE A 284 0.59 21.03 -15.27
C ILE A 284 1.30 22.38 -15.21
N GLN A 285 1.64 22.84 -14.02
CA GLN A 285 2.35 24.10 -13.79
C GLN A 285 3.85 23.88 -13.74
#